data_3c070d80e9477f6129a56a1a3a010293
#
_entry.id   3c070d80e9477f6129a56a1a3a010293
#
_cell.length_a   1.000
_cell.length_b   1.000
_cell.length_c   1.000
_cell.angle_alpha   90.00
_cell.angle_beta   90.00
_cell.angle_gamma   90.00
#
_symmetry.space_group_name_H-M   'P 1'
#
loop_
_entity.id
_entity.type
_entity.pdbx_description
1 polymer ?
#
loop_
_entity_poly.entity_id
_entity_poly.type
_entity_poly.pdbx_seq_one_letter_code
_entity_poly.pdbx_strand_id
1 'polypeptide(L)'
;MITKLLPIKTALVPIGPGSDGQEALILAQAIAKEVILVGVVPIVGGRPVSSGANAAREIRKRLLSLSRAKIRFKSTVLVSETPWKDLQRVIADEKPDIFIAEWNNGQASWGAAISGVLMNPQCDIAIVRGTLPAVPEKALIAVRGGPYAELALQLGMKLHTKQLDMLHIALTGAETDAPFKGINHILKQLPEVNLRSITTDDAARAIFEESQHYDALVLGATASKTAGSSGVGPVAEKLLRESPATVIIVKSRRLMSDAMLDETAGAQAISILVDKWFAEKTFHADEFSNLKQLMALKEKQGSTISLALPALNEEETLGKVIRTIQNTLMKKYPLVDEIVLIDSNSTDNTRQIAERLGVPVYIHQELLPEMEPRTGKGEALWKSLLVTKGDIIAWIDTDIVNIHPRFVYGVIGPLLLNSNIQFVKGFYRRPLKVGDKMQLGGGGRVTELTARPLLNLFYPELSGVVQPLSGEYAGRRESLEKATFFSGYGVETGLLIDIFETYGLRAIAQVDLLERIHHNQDLEALGKMSFAIIQTVLRKLEKRYERAIIEDVNKTMKLIRYAHGGYFLEVEEIPERERPPMNTIPAYLENHKK
;
A
#
# COMPACT_ATOMS: atom_id res chain seq x y z
N MET A 1 -16.46 -29.59 -6.16
CA MET A 1 -16.08 -28.50 -5.25
C MET A 1 -14.69 -27.89 -5.54
N ILE A 2 -13.96 -28.42 -6.50
CA ILE A 2 -12.69 -27.89 -7.06
C ILE A 2 -12.89 -26.60 -7.89
N THR A 3 -14.11 -26.11 -7.99
CA THR A 3 -14.54 -25.01 -8.87
C THR A 3 -14.23 -23.59 -8.39
N LYS A 4 -13.60 -23.42 -7.22
CA LYS A 4 -13.31 -22.07 -6.67
C LYS A 4 -11.97 -21.46 -7.09
N LEU A 5 -11.02 -22.23 -7.62
CA LEU A 5 -9.83 -21.66 -8.26
C LEU A 5 -10.23 -21.15 -9.64
N LEU A 6 -10.14 -19.84 -9.85
CA LEU A 6 -10.54 -19.21 -11.11
C LEU A 6 -9.77 -19.83 -12.28
N PRO A 7 -10.46 -20.27 -13.35
CA PRO A 7 -9.76 -20.86 -14.49
C PRO A 7 -8.90 -19.81 -15.18
N ILE A 8 -7.64 -20.15 -15.46
CA ILE A 8 -6.80 -19.36 -16.38
C ILE A 8 -7.36 -19.59 -17.78
N LYS A 9 -8.05 -18.60 -18.33
CA LYS A 9 -8.66 -18.69 -19.66
C LYS A 9 -7.64 -18.32 -20.71
N THR A 10 -6.91 -17.22 -20.52
CA THR A 10 -6.03 -16.63 -21.53
C THR A 10 -4.65 -16.35 -20.94
N ALA A 11 -3.61 -16.87 -21.59
CA ALA A 11 -2.22 -16.55 -21.30
C ALA A 11 -1.62 -15.72 -22.44
N LEU A 12 -0.82 -14.70 -22.12
CA LEU A 12 -0.06 -13.91 -23.09
C LEU A 12 1.42 -14.24 -22.99
N VAL A 13 2.03 -14.62 -24.12
CA VAL A 13 3.45 -15.00 -24.23
C VAL A 13 4.13 -14.12 -25.27
N PRO A 14 5.11 -13.29 -24.88
CA PRO A 14 5.93 -12.53 -25.81
C PRO A 14 7.05 -13.39 -26.38
N ILE A 15 7.29 -13.27 -27.69
CA ILE A 15 8.37 -13.92 -28.41
C ILE A 15 9.35 -12.84 -28.89
N GLY A 16 10.58 -12.91 -28.43
CA GLY A 16 11.67 -11.98 -28.80
C GLY A 16 12.75 -12.64 -29.70
N PRO A 17 13.74 -11.85 -30.16
CA PRO A 17 14.83 -12.37 -30.97
C PRO A 17 15.76 -13.32 -30.20
N GLY A 18 15.87 -13.16 -28.90
CA GLY A 18 16.82 -13.90 -28.05
C GLY A 18 16.31 -15.26 -27.53
N SER A 19 15.08 -15.66 -27.85
CA SER A 19 14.53 -16.95 -27.46
C SER A 19 13.53 -17.46 -28.50
N ASP A 20 13.37 -18.77 -28.59
CA ASP A 20 12.32 -19.39 -29.41
C ASP A 20 10.94 -19.36 -28.71
N GLY A 21 10.89 -18.97 -27.45
CA GLY A 21 9.66 -18.86 -26.65
C GLY A 21 9.08 -20.20 -26.23
N GLN A 22 9.82 -21.30 -26.39
CA GLN A 22 9.31 -22.65 -26.14
C GLN A 22 9.00 -22.93 -24.69
N GLU A 23 9.84 -22.49 -23.76
CA GLU A 23 9.63 -22.68 -22.32
C GLU A 23 8.33 -22.03 -21.86
N ALA A 24 8.14 -20.76 -22.22
CA ALA A 24 6.93 -20.00 -21.86
C ALA A 24 5.69 -20.54 -22.58
N LEU A 25 5.83 -20.97 -23.84
CA LEU A 25 4.72 -21.52 -24.62
C LEU A 25 4.24 -22.86 -24.07
N ILE A 26 5.14 -23.77 -23.72
CA ILE A 26 4.79 -25.07 -23.13
C ILE A 26 4.05 -24.86 -21.80
N LEU A 27 4.56 -23.97 -20.94
CA LEU A 27 3.88 -23.62 -19.70
C LEU A 27 2.49 -23.03 -19.98
N ALA A 28 2.37 -22.07 -20.91
CA ALA A 28 1.10 -21.44 -21.26
C ALA A 28 0.06 -22.47 -21.74
N GLN A 29 0.47 -23.41 -22.59
CA GLN A 29 -0.41 -24.48 -23.11
C GLN A 29 -0.86 -25.45 -22.03
N ALA A 30 -0.01 -25.69 -21.02
CA ALA A 30 -0.34 -26.57 -19.90
C ALA A 30 -1.42 -25.96 -18.97
N ILE A 31 -1.39 -24.62 -18.76
CA ILE A 31 -2.19 -23.96 -17.73
C ILE A 31 -3.39 -23.17 -18.26
N ALA A 32 -3.37 -22.71 -19.52
CA ALA A 32 -4.41 -21.84 -20.09
C ALA A 32 -5.24 -22.54 -21.17
N LYS A 33 -6.47 -22.04 -21.38
CA LYS A 33 -7.34 -22.53 -22.45
C LYS A 33 -6.99 -21.93 -23.81
N GLU A 34 -6.53 -20.69 -23.83
CA GLU A 34 -6.12 -19.94 -25.01
C GLU A 34 -4.77 -19.27 -24.74
N VAL A 35 -3.89 -19.28 -25.74
CA VAL A 35 -2.59 -18.60 -25.68
C VAL A 35 -2.53 -17.51 -26.73
N ILE A 36 -2.17 -16.30 -26.32
CA ILE A 36 -1.92 -15.16 -27.22
C ILE A 36 -0.41 -14.99 -27.37
N LEU A 37 0.11 -15.16 -28.59
CA LEU A 37 1.52 -14.91 -28.89
C LEU A 37 1.70 -13.48 -29.41
N VAL A 38 2.71 -12.76 -28.91
CA VAL A 38 3.06 -11.41 -29.34
C VAL A 38 4.52 -11.35 -29.70
N GLY A 39 4.83 -11.04 -30.95
CA GLY A 39 6.21 -10.82 -31.38
C GLY A 39 6.74 -9.46 -30.89
N VAL A 40 7.98 -9.42 -30.39
CA VAL A 40 8.61 -8.21 -29.89
C VAL A 40 10.05 -8.11 -30.40
N VAL A 41 10.37 -6.99 -31.06
CA VAL A 41 11.72 -6.64 -31.52
C VAL A 41 12.19 -5.42 -30.75
N PRO A 42 13.12 -5.56 -29.81
CA PRO A 42 13.72 -4.40 -29.15
C PRO A 42 14.67 -3.67 -30.11
N ILE A 43 14.59 -2.35 -30.12
CA ILE A 43 15.54 -1.49 -30.82
C ILE A 43 16.50 -0.90 -29.79
N VAL A 44 17.79 -1.10 -30.01
CA VAL A 44 18.84 -0.52 -29.16
C VAL A 44 18.97 0.97 -29.49
N GLY A 45 19.05 1.80 -28.46
CA GLY A 45 18.96 3.26 -28.53
C GLY A 45 19.80 3.90 -29.65
N GLY A 46 19.21 4.90 -30.31
CA GLY A 46 19.82 5.64 -31.39
C GLY A 46 19.69 5.04 -32.80
N ARG A 47 19.14 3.83 -32.94
CA ARG A 47 18.84 3.26 -34.28
C ARG A 47 17.40 3.59 -34.69
N PRO A 48 17.15 3.88 -35.98
CA PRO A 48 15.78 4.09 -36.44
C PRO A 48 14.93 2.83 -36.26
N VAL A 49 13.68 2.96 -35.88
CA VAL A 49 12.74 1.83 -35.65
C VAL A 49 12.64 0.93 -36.87
N SER A 50 12.76 1.49 -38.08
CA SER A 50 12.79 0.75 -39.33
C SER A 50 13.92 -0.29 -39.45
N SER A 51 15.00 -0.13 -38.68
CA SER A 51 16.10 -1.12 -38.64
C SER A 51 15.67 -2.49 -38.11
N GLY A 52 14.53 -2.53 -37.36
CA GLY A 52 13.93 -3.76 -36.85
C GLY A 52 13.12 -4.58 -37.87
N ALA A 53 12.97 -4.11 -39.12
CA ALA A 53 12.08 -4.72 -40.10
C ALA A 53 12.44 -6.18 -40.42
N ASN A 54 13.75 -6.52 -40.56
CA ASN A 54 14.18 -7.87 -40.82
C ASN A 54 13.91 -8.81 -39.64
N ALA A 55 14.24 -8.36 -38.42
CA ALA A 55 13.96 -9.12 -37.20
C ALA A 55 12.45 -9.34 -37.01
N ALA A 56 11.62 -8.31 -37.29
CA ALA A 56 10.17 -8.44 -37.25
C ALA A 56 9.63 -9.48 -38.24
N ARG A 57 10.24 -9.55 -39.45
CA ARG A 57 9.89 -10.56 -40.44
C ARG A 57 10.22 -11.98 -39.96
N GLU A 58 11.38 -12.18 -39.38
CA GLU A 58 11.78 -13.49 -38.84
C GLU A 58 10.92 -13.92 -37.66
N ILE A 59 10.59 -13.00 -36.72
CA ILE A 59 9.67 -13.29 -35.62
C ILE A 59 8.28 -13.63 -36.18
N ARG A 60 7.79 -12.92 -37.20
CA ARG A 60 6.48 -13.21 -37.79
C ARG A 60 6.43 -14.61 -38.42
N LYS A 61 7.50 -15.03 -39.14
CA LYS A 61 7.60 -16.42 -39.65
C LYS A 61 7.54 -17.43 -38.49
N ARG A 62 8.24 -17.18 -37.41
CA ARG A 62 8.23 -18.03 -36.20
C ARG A 62 6.85 -18.12 -35.58
N LEU A 63 6.15 -17.00 -35.40
CA LEU A 63 4.79 -16.98 -34.88
C LEU A 63 3.85 -17.84 -35.74
N LEU A 64 3.96 -17.73 -37.05
CA LEU A 64 3.18 -18.55 -38.00
C LEU A 64 3.48 -20.05 -37.87
N SER A 65 4.74 -20.46 -37.66
CA SER A 65 5.10 -21.86 -37.46
C SER A 65 4.60 -22.43 -36.11
N LEU A 66 4.39 -21.61 -35.12
CA LEU A 66 3.85 -21.98 -33.80
C LEU A 66 2.31 -22.00 -33.76
N SER A 67 1.65 -21.51 -34.82
CA SER A 67 0.19 -21.46 -34.90
C SER A 67 -0.42 -22.88 -34.97
N ARG A 68 -1.20 -23.21 -33.93
CA ARG A 68 -1.94 -24.49 -33.78
C ARG A 68 -3.34 -24.20 -33.22
N ALA A 69 -4.21 -25.21 -33.21
CA ALA A 69 -5.48 -25.12 -32.50
C ALA A 69 -5.27 -24.69 -31.04
N LYS A 70 -6.01 -23.69 -30.55
CA LYS A 70 -5.89 -23.04 -29.25
C LYS A 70 -4.79 -21.96 -29.11
N ILE A 71 -4.01 -21.70 -30.16
CA ILE A 71 -3.03 -20.62 -30.15
C ILE A 71 -3.53 -19.51 -31.07
N ARG A 72 -3.76 -18.33 -30.50
CA ARG A 72 -4.02 -17.09 -31.22
C ARG A 72 -2.73 -16.25 -31.22
N PHE A 73 -2.36 -15.69 -32.32
CA PHE A 73 -1.23 -14.76 -32.37
C PHE A 73 -1.64 -13.41 -32.94
N LYS A 74 -0.98 -12.37 -32.49
CA LYS A 74 -1.11 -11.05 -33.09
C LYS A 74 -0.29 -10.99 -34.38
N SER A 75 -0.92 -10.60 -35.46
CA SER A 75 -0.27 -10.43 -36.76
C SER A 75 0.78 -9.30 -36.77
N THR A 76 0.63 -8.33 -35.87
CA THR A 76 1.55 -7.21 -35.72
C THR A 76 2.65 -7.56 -34.73
N VAL A 77 3.91 -7.50 -35.18
CA VAL A 77 5.09 -7.60 -34.34
C VAL A 77 5.40 -6.20 -33.80
N LEU A 78 5.55 -6.07 -32.50
CA LEU A 78 5.97 -4.83 -31.85
C LEU A 78 7.46 -4.58 -32.14
N VAL A 79 7.78 -3.45 -32.76
CA VAL A 79 9.17 -2.98 -32.93
C VAL A 79 9.32 -1.72 -32.09
N SER A 80 10.15 -1.76 -31.04
CA SER A 80 10.08 -0.74 -29.99
C SER A 80 11.41 -0.47 -29.32
N GLU A 81 11.65 0.79 -28.97
CA GLU A 81 12.73 1.21 -28.06
C GLU A 81 12.34 1.00 -26.59
N THR A 82 11.05 0.86 -26.30
CA THR A 82 10.50 0.65 -24.95
C THR A 82 9.59 -0.59 -24.91
N PRO A 83 10.12 -1.79 -25.18
CA PRO A 83 9.30 -3.00 -25.39
C PRO A 83 8.33 -3.32 -24.27
N TRP A 84 8.75 -3.12 -23.00
CA TRP A 84 7.87 -3.38 -21.86
C TRP A 84 6.67 -2.44 -21.82
N LYS A 85 6.86 -1.16 -22.13
CA LYS A 85 5.76 -0.17 -22.16
C LYS A 85 4.73 -0.51 -23.24
N ASP A 86 5.18 -0.98 -24.39
CA ASP A 86 4.27 -1.36 -25.47
C ASP A 86 3.57 -2.69 -25.18
N LEU A 87 4.26 -3.66 -24.54
CA LEU A 87 3.63 -4.88 -24.05
C LEU A 87 2.56 -4.60 -22.97
N GLN A 88 2.78 -3.62 -22.10
CA GLN A 88 1.76 -3.20 -21.12
C GLN A 88 0.47 -2.69 -21.81
N ARG A 89 0.59 -2.00 -22.95
CA ARG A 89 -0.60 -1.61 -23.75
C ARG A 89 -1.31 -2.83 -24.29
N VAL A 90 -0.57 -3.79 -24.83
CA VAL A 90 -1.17 -5.06 -25.32
C VAL A 90 -1.85 -5.82 -24.17
N ILE A 91 -1.25 -5.85 -22.99
CA ILE A 91 -1.87 -6.47 -21.80
C ILE A 91 -3.17 -5.73 -21.41
N ALA A 92 -3.19 -4.41 -21.49
CA ALA A 92 -4.38 -3.62 -21.19
C ALA A 92 -5.52 -3.85 -22.20
N ASP A 93 -5.19 -4.02 -23.48
CA ASP A 93 -6.14 -4.28 -24.57
C ASP A 93 -6.68 -5.72 -24.54
N GLU A 94 -5.79 -6.72 -24.41
CA GLU A 94 -6.16 -8.15 -24.47
C GLU A 94 -6.67 -8.68 -23.13
N LYS A 95 -6.34 -8.04 -22.02
CA LYS A 95 -6.74 -8.41 -20.65
C LYS A 95 -6.49 -9.89 -20.34
N PRO A 96 -5.28 -10.42 -20.56
CA PRO A 96 -4.98 -11.82 -20.27
C PRO A 96 -5.09 -12.07 -18.75
N ASP A 97 -5.42 -13.31 -18.38
CA ASP A 97 -5.39 -13.72 -16.98
C ASP A 97 -3.96 -13.78 -16.46
N ILE A 98 -3.04 -14.25 -17.30
CA ILE A 98 -1.62 -14.39 -16.95
C ILE A 98 -0.69 -14.01 -18.11
N PHE A 99 0.39 -13.31 -17.76
CA PHE A 99 1.53 -13.02 -18.64
C PHE A 99 2.68 -13.95 -18.31
N ILE A 100 3.26 -14.64 -19.32
CA ILE A 100 4.32 -15.61 -19.10
C ILE A 100 5.56 -15.20 -19.88
N ALA A 101 6.68 -15.06 -19.17
CA ALA A 101 7.97 -14.67 -19.75
C ALA A 101 9.07 -15.68 -19.40
N GLU A 102 10.00 -15.88 -20.31
CA GLU A 102 11.21 -16.66 -20.06
C GLU A 102 12.27 -15.84 -19.33
N TRP A 103 12.97 -16.50 -18.43
CA TRP A 103 14.08 -15.90 -17.69
C TRP A 103 15.42 -16.23 -18.35
N ASN A 104 16.13 -15.19 -18.75
CA ASN A 104 17.48 -15.32 -19.30
C ASN A 104 18.43 -14.39 -18.52
N ASN A 105 19.08 -14.92 -17.49
CA ASN A 105 20.03 -14.18 -16.64
C ASN A 105 19.54 -12.81 -16.14
N GLY A 106 18.27 -12.76 -15.69
CA GLY A 106 17.64 -11.54 -15.17
C GLY A 106 16.97 -10.65 -16.22
N GLN A 107 17.03 -11.05 -17.49
CA GLN A 107 16.33 -10.38 -18.60
C GLN A 107 15.29 -11.30 -19.24
N ALA A 108 14.26 -10.71 -19.79
CA ALA A 108 13.30 -11.39 -20.65
C ALA A 108 13.86 -11.53 -22.08
N SER A 109 13.31 -12.45 -22.86
CA SER A 109 13.75 -12.73 -24.25
C SER A 109 13.69 -11.52 -25.20
N TRP A 110 12.97 -10.48 -24.83
CA TRP A 110 12.91 -9.20 -25.56
C TRP A 110 13.74 -8.08 -24.94
N GLY A 111 14.68 -8.38 -24.02
CA GLY A 111 15.67 -7.45 -23.47
C GLY A 111 15.22 -6.59 -22.31
N ALA A 112 14.00 -6.75 -21.80
CA ALA A 112 13.56 -6.04 -20.60
C ALA A 112 14.06 -6.74 -19.33
N ALA A 113 14.47 -5.96 -18.31
CA ALA A 113 14.81 -6.51 -17.01
C ALA A 113 13.57 -7.15 -16.34
N ILE A 114 13.70 -8.37 -15.83
CA ILE A 114 12.60 -9.09 -15.16
C ILE A 114 12.10 -8.32 -13.93
N SER A 115 12.98 -7.62 -13.22
CA SER A 115 12.59 -6.73 -12.11
C SER A 115 11.56 -5.67 -12.54
N GLY A 116 11.75 -5.07 -13.73
CA GLY A 116 10.80 -4.09 -14.29
C GLY A 116 9.45 -4.72 -14.65
N VAL A 117 9.46 -5.96 -15.17
CA VAL A 117 8.24 -6.72 -15.48
C VAL A 117 7.44 -7.02 -14.22
N LEU A 118 8.10 -7.40 -13.13
CA LEU A 118 7.47 -7.76 -11.87
C LEU A 118 7.03 -6.57 -11.01
N MET A 119 7.46 -5.34 -11.32
CA MET A 119 7.28 -4.18 -10.42
C MET A 119 5.80 -3.75 -10.27
N ASN A 120 5.04 -3.73 -11.38
CA ASN A 120 3.62 -3.32 -11.38
C ASN A 120 2.79 -4.24 -12.29
N PRO A 121 2.43 -5.45 -11.84
CA PRO A 121 1.68 -6.40 -12.66
C PRO A 121 0.25 -5.93 -12.94
N GLN A 122 -0.12 -5.81 -14.21
CA GLN A 122 -1.48 -5.53 -14.65
C GLN A 122 -2.34 -6.80 -14.74
N CYS A 123 -1.70 -7.95 -14.86
CA CYS A 123 -2.28 -9.29 -14.77
C CYS A 123 -1.37 -10.17 -13.93
N ASP A 124 -1.75 -11.40 -13.67
CA ASP A 124 -0.86 -12.35 -13.02
C ASP A 124 0.36 -12.59 -13.91
N ILE A 125 1.52 -12.84 -13.30
CA ILE A 125 2.78 -13.05 -14.03
C ILE A 125 3.39 -14.38 -13.62
N ALA A 126 3.88 -15.13 -14.60
CA ALA A 126 4.79 -16.25 -14.39
C ALA A 126 6.11 -16.00 -15.14
N ILE A 127 7.22 -16.26 -14.48
CA ILE A 127 8.55 -16.25 -15.07
C ILE A 127 9.03 -17.69 -15.07
N VAL A 128 9.40 -18.21 -16.22
CA VAL A 128 9.82 -19.60 -16.37
C VAL A 128 11.28 -19.70 -16.82
N ARG A 129 11.99 -20.69 -16.26
CA ARG A 129 13.32 -21.09 -16.71
C ARG A 129 13.38 -22.62 -16.72
N GLY A 130 13.78 -23.15 -17.85
CA GLY A 130 13.82 -24.59 -18.14
C GLY A 130 12.58 -25.10 -18.85
N THR A 131 12.74 -26.19 -19.58
CA THR A 131 11.65 -26.76 -20.37
C THR A 131 10.92 -27.84 -19.60
N LEU A 132 9.60 -27.64 -19.44
CA LEU A 132 8.73 -28.67 -18.86
C LEU A 132 8.67 -29.90 -19.76
N PRO A 133 8.74 -31.13 -19.20
CA PRO A 133 8.37 -32.33 -19.93
C PRO A 133 6.92 -32.22 -20.42
N ALA A 134 6.58 -32.93 -21.48
CA ALA A 134 5.22 -32.95 -22.05
C ALA A 134 4.16 -33.35 -21.02
N VAL A 135 4.51 -34.24 -20.09
CA VAL A 135 3.72 -34.58 -18.88
C VAL A 135 4.71 -34.60 -17.71
N PRO A 136 4.77 -33.56 -16.89
CA PRO A 136 5.61 -33.59 -15.69
C PRO A 136 5.11 -34.67 -14.74
N GLU A 137 6.02 -35.49 -14.21
CA GLU A 137 5.63 -36.54 -13.25
C GLU A 137 5.45 -35.98 -11.86
N LYS A 138 6.37 -35.07 -11.45
CA LYS A 138 6.40 -34.51 -10.10
C LYS A 138 6.59 -33.00 -10.11
N ALA A 139 5.77 -32.29 -9.36
CA ALA A 139 5.95 -30.87 -9.12
C ALA A 139 6.03 -30.52 -7.63
N LEU A 140 6.92 -29.61 -7.29
CA LEU A 140 7.11 -29.07 -5.95
C LEU A 140 6.64 -27.62 -5.91
N ILE A 141 5.79 -27.30 -4.94
CA ILE A 141 5.39 -25.91 -4.65
C ILE A 141 6.06 -25.52 -3.34
N ALA A 142 7.08 -24.65 -3.38
CA ALA A 142 7.71 -24.17 -2.17
C ALA A 142 7.11 -22.84 -1.72
N VAL A 143 6.58 -22.79 -0.50
CA VAL A 143 5.84 -21.65 0.06
C VAL A 143 6.27 -21.33 1.47
N ARG A 144 6.17 -20.02 1.79
CA ARG A 144 6.20 -19.49 3.17
C ARG A 144 4.84 -18.99 3.63
N GLY A 145 3.78 -19.23 2.82
CA GLY A 145 2.43 -18.77 3.08
C GLY A 145 2.15 -17.31 2.68
N GLY A 146 2.99 -16.73 1.82
CA GLY A 146 2.78 -15.36 1.31
C GLY A 146 1.65 -15.25 0.29
N PRO A 147 1.36 -14.03 -0.20
CA PRO A 147 0.19 -13.72 -1.04
C PRO A 147 0.19 -14.38 -2.42
N TYR A 148 1.32 -14.96 -2.84
CA TYR A 148 1.44 -15.64 -4.14
C TYR A 148 1.35 -17.17 -4.03
N ALA A 149 1.20 -17.70 -2.81
CA ALA A 149 1.11 -19.14 -2.56
C ALA A 149 -0.10 -19.77 -3.26
N GLU A 150 -1.22 -19.06 -3.33
CA GLU A 150 -2.41 -19.53 -4.03
C GLU A 150 -2.20 -19.62 -5.54
N LEU A 151 -1.60 -18.59 -6.17
CA LEU A 151 -1.29 -18.64 -7.59
C LEU A 151 -0.27 -19.76 -7.88
N ALA A 152 0.71 -19.98 -7.00
CA ALA A 152 1.66 -21.09 -7.11
C ALA A 152 0.93 -22.44 -7.04
N LEU A 153 0.00 -22.61 -6.10
CA LEU A 153 -0.82 -23.81 -5.99
C LEU A 153 -1.69 -24.02 -7.23
N GLN A 154 -2.35 -22.95 -7.69
CA GLN A 154 -3.19 -22.99 -8.89
C GLN A 154 -2.41 -23.43 -10.13
N LEU A 155 -1.19 -22.89 -10.33
CA LEU A 155 -0.33 -23.31 -11.43
C LEU A 155 0.13 -24.76 -11.27
N GLY A 156 0.60 -25.15 -10.08
CA GLY A 156 1.03 -26.52 -9.79
C GLY A 156 -0.05 -27.55 -10.10
N MET A 157 -1.29 -27.30 -9.70
CA MET A 157 -2.44 -28.17 -10.02
C MET A 157 -2.75 -28.23 -11.50
N LYS A 158 -2.52 -27.15 -12.26
CA LYS A 158 -2.73 -27.09 -13.71
C LYS A 158 -1.65 -27.81 -14.53
N LEU A 159 -0.49 -28.10 -13.95
CA LEU A 159 0.54 -28.90 -14.61
C LEU A 159 0.14 -30.37 -14.78
N HIS A 160 -0.95 -30.82 -14.16
CA HIS A 160 -1.48 -32.19 -14.25
C HIS A 160 -0.44 -33.28 -13.97
N THR A 161 0.41 -33.03 -12.93
CA THR A 161 1.43 -33.98 -12.49
C THR A 161 0.82 -35.21 -11.81
N LYS A 162 1.54 -36.33 -11.83
CA LYS A 162 1.15 -37.52 -11.07
C LYS A 162 1.29 -37.31 -9.56
N GLN A 163 2.27 -36.50 -9.16
CA GLN A 163 2.53 -36.14 -7.76
C GLN A 163 2.72 -34.64 -7.64
N LEU A 164 1.97 -34.01 -6.75
CA LEU A 164 2.07 -32.60 -6.40
C LEU A 164 2.34 -32.47 -4.91
N ASP A 165 3.54 -32.02 -4.57
CA ASP A 165 3.98 -31.79 -3.21
C ASP A 165 4.05 -30.30 -2.92
N MET A 166 3.66 -29.91 -1.72
CA MET A 166 3.83 -28.57 -1.19
C MET A 166 4.81 -28.60 -0.02
N LEU A 167 5.85 -27.80 -0.11
CA LEU A 167 6.88 -27.64 0.91
C LEU A 167 6.72 -26.30 1.62
N HIS A 168 6.37 -26.36 2.88
CA HIS A 168 6.38 -25.21 3.76
C HIS A 168 7.75 -25.01 4.39
N ILE A 169 8.32 -23.83 4.24
CA ILE A 169 9.61 -23.45 4.84
C ILE A 169 9.38 -22.53 6.02
N ALA A 170 9.65 -23.01 7.22
CA ALA A 170 9.71 -22.24 8.45
C ALA A 170 11.17 -21.84 8.73
N LEU A 171 11.40 -20.58 9.10
CA LEU A 171 12.73 -20.13 9.54
C LEU A 171 12.90 -20.42 11.03
N THR A 172 14.10 -20.87 11.42
CA THR A 172 14.46 -21.09 12.82
C THR A 172 14.29 -19.78 13.60
N GLY A 173 13.58 -19.80 14.73
CA GLY A 173 13.33 -18.62 15.57
C GLY A 173 12.22 -17.68 15.09
N ALA A 174 11.50 -18.00 14.02
CA ALA A 174 10.30 -17.25 13.63
C ALA A 174 9.14 -17.60 14.57
N GLU A 175 8.67 -16.63 15.34
CA GLU A 175 7.60 -16.83 16.35
C GLU A 175 6.21 -17.15 15.78
N THR A 176 5.98 -17.07 14.47
CA THR A 176 4.64 -17.27 13.89
C THR A 176 4.63 -17.96 12.54
N ASP A 177 3.91 -19.09 12.46
CA ASP A 177 3.41 -19.72 11.22
C ASP A 177 2.18 -18.99 10.63
N ALA A 178 1.89 -17.77 11.08
CA ALA A 178 0.68 -17.05 10.73
C ALA A 178 0.45 -16.90 9.20
N PRO A 179 1.46 -16.59 8.36
CA PRO A 179 1.26 -16.47 6.92
C PRO A 179 0.85 -17.81 6.24
N PHE A 180 1.21 -18.95 6.84
CA PHE A 180 0.91 -20.25 6.26
C PHE A 180 -0.49 -20.78 6.61
N LYS A 181 -1.08 -20.30 7.71
CA LYS A 181 -2.40 -20.78 8.19
C LYS A 181 -3.52 -20.61 7.16
N GLY A 182 -3.50 -19.53 6.38
CA GLY A 182 -4.50 -19.28 5.34
C GLY A 182 -4.51 -20.33 4.24
N ILE A 183 -3.35 -20.79 3.78
CA ILE A 183 -3.26 -21.81 2.73
C ILE A 183 -3.58 -23.21 3.27
N ASN A 184 -3.33 -23.46 4.55
CA ASN A 184 -3.71 -24.73 5.20
C ASN A 184 -5.21 -25.02 5.09
N HIS A 185 -6.07 -24.01 5.12
CA HIS A 185 -7.50 -24.19 4.95
C HIS A 185 -7.84 -24.68 3.54
N ILE A 186 -7.17 -24.15 2.52
CA ILE A 186 -7.33 -24.59 1.13
C ILE A 186 -6.81 -26.02 0.97
N LEU A 187 -5.67 -26.35 1.54
CA LEU A 187 -5.04 -27.67 1.46
C LEU A 187 -5.87 -28.78 2.12
N LYS A 188 -6.58 -28.48 3.20
CA LYS A 188 -7.54 -29.45 3.81
C LYS A 188 -8.64 -29.89 2.84
N GLN A 189 -8.93 -29.11 1.81
CA GLN A 189 -9.92 -29.43 0.77
C GLN A 189 -9.29 -30.08 -0.48
N LEU A 190 -7.96 -30.24 -0.50
CA LEU A 190 -7.18 -30.78 -1.62
C LEU A 190 -6.31 -31.96 -1.14
N PRO A 191 -6.92 -33.14 -0.87
CA PRO A 191 -6.21 -34.30 -0.33
C PRO A 191 -5.14 -34.86 -1.30
N GLU A 192 -5.18 -34.49 -2.57
CA GLU A 192 -4.20 -34.84 -3.59
C GLU A 192 -2.86 -34.08 -3.47
N VAL A 193 -2.81 -33.01 -2.67
CA VAL A 193 -1.59 -32.24 -2.44
C VAL A 193 -0.93 -32.70 -1.16
N ASN A 194 0.26 -33.28 -1.26
CA ASN A 194 1.03 -33.74 -0.11
C ASN A 194 1.78 -32.58 0.52
N LEU A 195 1.44 -32.24 1.77
CA LEU A 195 2.06 -31.14 2.51
C LEU A 195 3.19 -31.64 3.39
N ARG A 196 4.39 -31.04 3.25
CA ARG A 196 5.54 -31.22 4.11
C ARG A 196 6.03 -29.89 4.68
N SER A 197 6.60 -29.88 5.87
CA SER A 197 7.19 -28.71 6.50
C SER A 197 8.64 -28.98 6.90
N ILE A 198 9.50 -28.02 6.62
CA ILE A 198 10.92 -28.05 7.00
C ILE A 198 11.25 -26.75 7.74
N THR A 199 11.97 -26.88 8.87
CA THR A 199 12.52 -25.73 9.59
C THR A 199 14.00 -25.60 9.26
N THR A 200 14.44 -24.44 8.79
CA THR A 200 15.81 -24.21 8.34
C THR A 200 16.22 -22.74 8.44
N ASP A 201 17.52 -22.50 8.57
CA ASP A 201 18.11 -21.15 8.48
C ASP A 201 18.45 -20.76 7.03
N ASP A 202 18.59 -21.73 6.12
CA ASP A 202 18.86 -21.53 4.70
C ASP A 202 17.75 -22.13 3.82
N ALA A 203 16.70 -21.35 3.61
CA ALA A 203 15.58 -21.74 2.77
C ALA A 203 15.96 -22.04 1.32
N ALA A 204 16.94 -21.30 0.77
CA ALA A 204 17.36 -21.49 -0.61
C ALA A 204 18.03 -22.84 -0.82
N ARG A 205 18.89 -23.24 0.11
CA ARG A 205 19.55 -24.54 0.09
C ARG A 205 18.56 -25.68 0.27
N ALA A 206 17.66 -25.57 1.24
CA ALA A 206 16.66 -26.63 1.50
C ALA A 206 15.75 -26.85 0.28
N ILE A 207 15.27 -25.77 -0.36
CA ILE A 207 14.46 -25.88 -1.56
C ILE A 207 15.27 -26.45 -2.75
N PHE A 208 16.53 -26.04 -2.89
CA PHE A 208 17.41 -26.56 -3.94
C PHE A 208 17.62 -28.08 -3.82
N GLU A 209 17.94 -28.56 -2.62
CA GLU A 209 18.16 -30.00 -2.35
C GLU A 209 16.87 -30.81 -2.67
N GLU A 210 15.71 -30.32 -2.23
CA GLU A 210 14.42 -30.96 -2.53
C GLU A 210 14.10 -30.92 -4.03
N SER A 211 14.34 -29.81 -4.72
CA SER A 211 13.98 -29.61 -6.13
C SER A 211 14.67 -30.59 -7.08
N GLN A 212 15.77 -31.24 -6.66
CA GLN A 212 16.47 -32.24 -7.47
C GLN A 212 15.65 -33.49 -7.79
N HIS A 213 14.56 -33.72 -7.06
CA HIS A 213 13.68 -34.87 -7.20
C HIS A 213 12.38 -34.57 -7.97
N TYR A 214 12.28 -33.36 -8.55
CA TYR A 214 11.07 -32.87 -9.21
C TYR A 214 11.36 -32.33 -10.62
N ASP A 215 10.38 -32.47 -11.51
CA ASP A 215 10.45 -31.91 -12.87
C ASP A 215 10.20 -30.40 -12.88
N ALA A 216 9.33 -29.93 -11.97
CA ALA A 216 8.95 -28.54 -11.86
C ALA A 216 8.98 -28.05 -10.40
N LEU A 217 9.47 -26.81 -10.21
CA LEU A 217 9.48 -26.07 -8.94
C LEU A 217 8.71 -24.78 -9.11
N VAL A 218 7.64 -24.59 -8.35
CA VAL A 218 6.82 -23.36 -8.37
C VAL A 218 7.02 -22.57 -7.10
N LEU A 219 7.32 -21.27 -7.25
CA LEU A 219 7.64 -20.35 -6.16
C LEU A 219 6.91 -19.03 -6.33
N GLY A 220 6.54 -18.39 -5.22
CA GLY A 220 6.12 -16.98 -5.22
C GLY A 220 7.33 -16.03 -5.35
N ALA A 221 7.19 -14.97 -6.13
CA ALA A 221 8.16 -13.87 -6.12
C ALA A 221 8.18 -13.18 -4.75
N THR A 222 9.30 -12.49 -4.42
CA THR A 222 9.34 -11.70 -3.18
C THR A 222 8.41 -10.49 -3.25
N ALA A 223 7.78 -10.15 -2.11
CA ALA A 223 7.02 -8.91 -1.97
C ALA A 223 7.92 -7.69 -1.69
N SER A 224 9.16 -7.91 -1.22
CA SER A 224 10.08 -6.84 -0.81
C SER A 224 10.66 -6.08 -2.01
N LYS A 225 10.66 -4.75 -1.91
CA LYS A 225 11.24 -3.81 -2.89
C LYS A 225 12.64 -3.34 -2.45
N THR A 226 13.50 -4.21 -1.96
CA THR A 226 14.86 -3.81 -1.62
C THR A 226 15.56 -3.29 -2.89
N ALA A 227 16.09 -2.07 -2.82
CA ALA A 227 16.85 -1.46 -3.91
C ALA A 227 18.02 -2.38 -4.29
N GLY A 228 18.12 -2.74 -5.59
CA GLY A 228 19.15 -3.63 -6.11
C GLY A 228 18.77 -5.10 -6.24
N SER A 229 17.55 -5.53 -5.84
CA SER A 229 17.11 -6.91 -6.06
C SER A 229 16.57 -7.13 -7.48
N SER A 230 16.75 -8.35 -8.02
CA SER A 230 16.21 -8.77 -9.32
C SER A 230 14.67 -8.77 -9.42
N GLY A 231 13.97 -8.36 -8.37
CA GLY A 231 12.50 -8.36 -8.28
C GLY A 231 11.88 -9.73 -8.01
N VAL A 232 12.64 -10.82 -8.17
CA VAL A 232 12.20 -12.19 -7.83
C VAL A 232 12.54 -12.57 -6.38
N GLY A 233 13.53 -11.90 -5.77
CA GLY A 233 14.05 -12.17 -4.44
C GLY A 233 15.24 -13.14 -4.42
N PRO A 234 16.08 -13.08 -3.36
CA PRO A 234 17.37 -13.79 -3.34
C PRO A 234 17.21 -15.32 -3.40
N VAL A 235 16.21 -15.89 -2.75
CA VAL A 235 15.93 -17.34 -2.79
C VAL A 235 15.53 -17.76 -4.20
N ALA A 236 14.56 -17.07 -4.80
CA ALA A 236 14.07 -17.36 -6.13
C ALA A 236 15.17 -17.16 -7.20
N GLU A 237 16.01 -16.12 -7.06
CA GLU A 237 17.11 -15.86 -8.00
C GLU A 237 18.17 -16.96 -7.95
N LYS A 238 18.55 -17.44 -6.75
CA LYS A 238 19.47 -18.58 -6.59
C LYS A 238 18.91 -19.82 -7.27
N LEU A 239 17.64 -20.14 -7.03
CA LEU A 239 16.98 -21.31 -7.63
C LEU A 239 16.82 -21.20 -9.15
N LEU A 240 16.53 -20.01 -9.68
CA LEU A 240 16.53 -19.76 -11.13
C LEU A 240 17.90 -20.00 -11.78
N ARG A 241 19.00 -19.81 -11.05
CA ARG A 241 20.37 -20.05 -11.57
C ARG A 241 20.81 -21.50 -11.44
N GLU A 242 20.48 -22.15 -10.34
CA GLU A 242 21.15 -23.38 -9.90
C GLU A 242 20.25 -24.63 -9.96
N SER A 243 18.91 -24.52 -9.83
CA SER A 243 18.04 -25.69 -9.76
C SER A 243 18.04 -26.51 -11.06
N PRO A 244 18.13 -27.84 -11.01
CA PRO A 244 17.97 -28.70 -12.19
C PRO A 244 16.52 -28.78 -12.69
N ALA A 245 15.54 -28.55 -11.82
CA ALA A 245 14.12 -28.54 -12.19
C ALA A 245 13.75 -27.32 -13.03
N THR A 246 12.66 -27.40 -13.79
CA THR A 246 12.04 -26.22 -14.39
C THR A 246 11.51 -25.33 -13.29
N VAL A 247 12.01 -24.08 -13.21
CA VAL A 247 11.62 -23.12 -12.16
C VAL A 247 10.59 -22.16 -12.70
N ILE A 248 9.48 -22.04 -11.98
CA ILE A 248 8.36 -21.14 -12.30
C ILE A 248 8.17 -20.18 -11.13
N ILE A 249 8.44 -18.89 -11.34
CA ILE A 249 8.23 -17.84 -10.34
C ILE A 249 6.93 -17.13 -10.65
N VAL A 250 6.03 -17.04 -9.68
CA VAL A 250 4.73 -16.40 -9.87
C VAL A 250 4.57 -15.13 -9.07
N LYS A 251 3.87 -14.17 -9.66
CA LYS A 251 3.45 -12.93 -8.99
C LYS A 251 2.02 -12.58 -9.38
N SER A 252 1.12 -12.55 -8.41
CA SER A 252 -0.27 -12.20 -8.65
C SER A 252 -0.46 -10.68 -8.66
N ARG A 253 -1.30 -10.19 -9.60
CA ARG A 253 -1.85 -8.83 -9.55
C ARG A 253 -2.83 -8.66 -8.38
N ARG A 254 -3.47 -9.75 -7.98
CA ARG A 254 -4.45 -9.78 -6.89
C ARG A 254 -3.73 -9.86 -5.56
N LEU A 255 -4.19 -9.10 -4.58
CA LEU A 255 -3.73 -9.24 -3.21
C LEU A 255 -4.28 -10.53 -2.59
N MET A 256 -5.50 -10.95 -3.03
CA MET A 256 -6.19 -12.16 -2.59
C MET A 256 -7.19 -12.63 -3.64
N SER A 257 -7.54 -13.92 -3.60
CA SER A 257 -8.65 -14.46 -4.39
C SER A 257 -9.97 -14.41 -3.63
N ASP A 258 -11.08 -14.42 -4.40
CA ASP A 258 -12.42 -14.50 -3.86
C ASP A 258 -12.67 -15.82 -3.06
N ALA A 259 -11.87 -16.86 -3.32
CA ALA A 259 -11.95 -18.14 -2.60
C ALA A 259 -11.42 -18.07 -1.15
N MET A 260 -10.56 -17.10 -0.84
CA MET A 260 -10.07 -16.85 0.52
C MET A 260 -11.02 -15.97 1.34
N LEU A 261 -12.05 -15.39 0.71
CA LEU A 261 -13.07 -14.54 1.35
C LEU A 261 -14.26 -15.33 1.92
N ASP A 262 -14.17 -16.67 2.02
CA ASP A 262 -15.18 -17.46 2.71
C ASP A 262 -15.21 -17.12 4.21
N GLU A 263 -16.39 -17.01 4.84
CA GLU A 263 -16.59 -16.45 6.19
C GLU A 263 -15.70 -17.10 7.27
N THR A 264 -15.31 -18.36 7.10
CA THR A 264 -14.39 -19.08 8.01
C THR A 264 -12.89 -18.82 7.70
N ALA A 265 -12.57 -18.41 6.48
CA ALA A 265 -11.21 -18.05 6.04
C ALA A 265 -10.96 -16.53 6.16
N GLY A 266 -12.01 -15.73 6.35
CA GLY A 266 -11.99 -14.28 6.27
C GLY A 266 -10.92 -13.60 7.13
N ALA A 267 -10.81 -13.98 8.41
CA ALA A 267 -9.84 -13.36 9.33
C ALA A 267 -8.38 -13.70 8.97
N GLN A 268 -8.12 -14.91 8.48
CA GLN A 268 -6.77 -15.34 8.08
C GLN A 268 -6.36 -14.71 6.75
N ALA A 269 -7.31 -14.58 5.85
CA ALA A 269 -7.15 -13.93 4.58
C ALA A 269 -6.85 -12.44 4.74
N ILE A 270 -7.53 -11.77 5.66
CA ILE A 270 -7.27 -10.38 6.04
C ILE A 270 -5.86 -10.23 6.63
N SER A 271 -5.42 -11.16 7.47
CA SER A 271 -4.06 -11.14 8.04
C SER A 271 -2.99 -11.15 6.94
N ILE A 272 -3.11 -12.03 5.94
CA ILE A 272 -2.18 -12.09 4.81
C ILE A 272 -2.20 -10.79 3.99
N LEU A 273 -3.39 -10.23 3.77
CA LEU A 273 -3.57 -8.95 3.09
C LEU A 273 -2.86 -7.82 3.83
N VAL A 274 -3.04 -7.75 5.15
CA VAL A 274 -2.45 -6.72 6.02
C VAL A 274 -0.93 -6.87 6.07
N ASP A 275 -0.40 -8.10 6.21
CA ASP A 275 1.04 -8.37 6.20
C ASP A 275 1.68 -7.91 4.88
N LYS A 276 1.04 -8.23 3.76
CA LYS A 276 1.52 -7.77 2.45
C LYS A 276 1.47 -6.26 2.32
N TRP A 277 0.35 -5.65 2.69
CA TRP A 277 0.22 -4.20 2.69
C TRP A 277 1.27 -3.55 3.58
N PHE A 278 1.48 -4.09 4.78
CA PHE A 278 2.48 -3.60 5.71
C PHE A 278 3.89 -3.62 5.09
N ALA A 279 4.27 -4.74 4.47
CA ALA A 279 5.56 -4.88 3.80
C ALA A 279 5.74 -3.95 2.58
N GLU A 280 4.67 -3.70 1.81
CA GLU A 280 4.73 -2.93 0.55
C GLU A 280 4.43 -1.45 0.72
N LYS A 281 3.70 -1.05 1.77
CA LYS A 281 3.19 0.31 1.96
C LYS A 281 3.69 0.97 3.24
N THR A 282 4.59 0.31 3.98
CA THR A 282 5.32 0.94 5.08
C THR A 282 6.68 1.41 4.55
N PHE A 283 6.87 2.71 4.60
CA PHE A 283 8.08 3.39 4.16
C PHE A 283 8.87 3.91 5.36
N HIS A 284 10.13 4.24 5.13
CA HIS A 284 10.97 4.96 6.07
C HIS A 284 11.26 6.36 5.53
N ALA A 285 11.26 7.38 6.37
CA ALA A 285 11.45 8.76 5.92
C ALA A 285 12.76 8.97 5.14
N ASP A 286 13.82 8.20 5.47
CA ASP A 286 15.10 8.29 4.77
C ASP A 286 15.03 7.89 3.30
N GLU A 287 14.05 7.08 2.89
CA GLU A 287 13.82 6.75 1.47
C GLU A 287 13.50 8.00 0.64
N PHE A 288 13.01 9.05 1.30
CA PHE A 288 12.63 10.32 0.70
C PHE A 288 13.60 11.48 1.04
N SER A 289 14.75 11.19 1.63
CA SER A 289 15.74 12.20 2.04
C SER A 289 16.42 12.90 0.86
N ASN A 290 16.41 12.29 -0.33
CA ASN A 290 16.87 12.93 -1.56
C ASN A 290 15.81 13.91 -2.10
N LEU A 291 15.82 15.14 -1.57
CA LEU A 291 14.84 16.17 -1.93
C LEU A 291 14.90 16.58 -3.41
N LYS A 292 16.06 16.46 -4.08
CA LYS A 292 16.17 16.72 -5.54
C LYS A 292 15.34 15.69 -6.33
N GLN A 293 15.38 14.43 -5.92
CA GLN A 293 14.58 13.38 -6.54
C GLN A 293 13.08 13.59 -6.30
N LEU A 294 12.69 14.01 -5.09
CA LEU A 294 11.29 14.34 -4.81
C LEU A 294 10.78 15.52 -5.65
N MET A 295 11.61 16.55 -5.84
CA MET A 295 11.28 17.66 -6.73
C MET A 295 11.07 17.20 -8.17
N ALA A 296 11.94 16.34 -8.68
CA ALA A 296 11.78 15.79 -10.03
C ALA A 296 10.49 14.95 -10.17
N LEU A 297 10.12 14.20 -9.12
CA LEU A 297 8.84 13.45 -9.09
C LEU A 297 7.63 14.39 -9.05
N LYS A 298 7.70 15.47 -8.25
CA LYS A 298 6.68 16.51 -8.18
C LYS A 298 6.47 17.17 -9.55
N GLU A 299 7.54 17.60 -10.19
CA GLU A 299 7.53 18.21 -11.51
C GLU A 299 6.96 17.26 -12.57
N LYS A 300 7.38 15.99 -12.56
CA LYS A 300 6.86 14.97 -13.46
C LYS A 300 5.37 14.73 -13.30
N GLN A 301 4.84 14.85 -12.08
CA GLN A 301 3.40 14.74 -11.82
C GLN A 301 2.64 16.03 -12.11
N GLY A 302 3.32 17.16 -12.19
CA GLY A 302 2.72 18.50 -12.29
C GLY A 302 1.93 18.87 -11.03
N SER A 303 2.27 18.29 -9.86
CA SER A 303 1.50 18.45 -8.63
C SER A 303 1.97 19.63 -7.80
N THR A 304 1.03 20.34 -7.18
CA THR A 304 1.28 21.37 -6.16
C THR A 304 1.03 20.84 -4.76
N ILE A 305 1.74 21.37 -3.76
CA ILE A 305 1.72 20.85 -2.38
C ILE A 305 1.47 21.96 -1.40
N SER A 306 0.40 21.83 -0.62
CA SER A 306 0.07 22.71 0.50
C SER A 306 0.39 22.03 1.83
N LEU A 307 0.99 22.78 2.75
CA LEU A 307 1.14 22.41 4.15
C LEU A 307 0.20 23.28 5.00
N ALA A 308 -0.78 22.67 5.64
CA ALA A 308 -1.65 23.35 6.58
C ALA A 308 -1.25 22.98 8.02
N LEU A 309 -1.07 23.99 8.84
CA LEU A 309 -0.63 23.89 10.23
C LEU A 309 -1.81 24.22 11.17
N PRO A 310 -2.51 23.22 11.75
CA PRO A 310 -3.51 23.49 12.78
C PRO A 310 -2.81 23.91 14.07
N ALA A 311 -3.26 24.99 14.71
CA ALA A 311 -2.65 25.49 15.93
C ALA A 311 -3.68 26.02 16.92
N LEU A 312 -3.35 25.83 18.21
CA LEU A 312 -4.04 26.44 19.35
C LEU A 312 -3.03 26.65 20.48
N ASN A 313 -2.62 27.90 20.71
CA ASN A 313 -1.66 28.28 21.75
C ASN A 313 -0.31 27.55 21.67
N GLU A 314 0.37 27.71 20.51
CA GLU A 314 1.63 27.04 20.17
C GLU A 314 2.80 28.04 19.99
N GLU A 315 2.82 29.16 20.74
CA GLU A 315 3.84 30.19 20.62
C GLU A 315 5.27 29.69 20.84
N GLU A 316 5.45 28.63 21.66
CA GLU A 316 6.77 28.09 21.99
C GLU A 316 7.42 27.34 20.80
N THR A 317 6.64 26.62 20.00
CA THR A 317 7.13 25.67 19.00
C THR A 317 6.92 26.15 17.56
N LEU A 318 5.80 26.84 17.28
CA LEU A 318 5.38 27.21 15.93
C LEU A 318 6.46 27.93 15.11
N GLY A 319 7.14 28.90 15.72
CA GLY A 319 8.17 29.69 15.03
C GLY A 319 9.36 28.83 14.54
N LYS A 320 9.72 27.80 15.30
CA LYS A 320 10.75 26.83 14.89
C LYS A 320 10.25 25.92 13.77
N VAL A 321 9.00 25.45 13.89
CA VAL A 321 8.35 24.60 12.88
C VAL A 321 8.32 25.31 11.54
N ILE A 322 7.76 26.51 11.47
CA ILE A 322 7.68 27.29 10.21
C ILE A 322 9.07 27.54 9.61
N ARG A 323 10.02 28.07 10.38
CA ARG A 323 11.37 28.37 9.87
C ARG A 323 12.10 27.15 9.33
N THR A 324 11.99 26.01 9.99
CA THR A 324 12.63 24.77 9.56
C THR A 324 12.11 24.33 8.20
N ILE A 325 10.80 24.39 8.00
CA ILE A 325 10.17 23.97 6.76
C ILE A 325 10.40 24.98 5.64
N GLN A 326 10.20 26.28 5.89
CA GLN A 326 10.46 27.33 4.89
C GLN A 326 11.89 27.29 4.37
N ASN A 327 12.89 27.19 5.27
CA ASN A 327 14.28 27.22 4.86
C ASN A 327 14.68 26.00 4.03
N THR A 328 14.14 24.81 4.37
CA THR A 328 14.53 23.56 3.70
C THR A 328 13.63 23.23 2.53
N LEU A 329 12.29 23.28 2.71
CA LEU A 329 11.32 22.73 1.75
C LEU A 329 10.64 23.80 0.87
N MET A 330 10.93 25.10 1.08
CA MET A 330 10.47 26.16 0.18
C MET A 330 11.63 26.92 -0.46
N LYS A 331 12.63 27.37 0.35
CA LYS A 331 13.73 28.19 -0.17
C LYS A 331 14.84 27.35 -0.82
N LYS A 332 15.34 26.32 -0.11
CA LYS A 332 16.46 25.50 -0.61
C LYS A 332 16.01 24.43 -1.61
N TYR A 333 14.92 23.75 -1.32
CA TYR A 333 14.28 22.74 -2.17
C TYR A 333 12.79 23.04 -2.23
N PRO A 334 12.26 23.67 -3.29
CA PRO A 334 10.85 24.12 -3.37
C PRO A 334 9.89 22.93 -3.57
N LEU A 335 9.85 22.04 -2.56
CA LEU A 335 8.94 20.91 -2.53
C LEU A 335 7.54 21.35 -2.12
N VAL A 336 7.42 22.22 -1.10
CA VAL A 336 6.17 22.79 -0.60
C VAL A 336 5.94 24.13 -1.28
N ASP A 337 4.75 24.32 -1.87
CA ASP A 337 4.39 25.55 -2.60
C ASP A 337 3.79 26.60 -1.68
N GLU A 338 3.03 26.18 -0.68
CA GLU A 338 2.44 27.08 0.31
C GLU A 338 2.41 26.48 1.72
N ILE A 339 2.47 27.35 2.72
CA ILE A 339 2.21 27.04 4.12
C ILE A 339 1.11 27.98 4.59
N VAL A 340 0.10 27.44 5.26
CA VAL A 340 -0.97 28.21 5.90
C VAL A 340 -1.11 27.81 7.37
N LEU A 341 -1.39 28.76 8.24
CA LEU A 341 -1.76 28.50 9.64
C LEU A 341 -3.28 28.50 9.75
N ILE A 342 -3.83 27.44 10.34
CA ILE A 342 -5.24 27.33 10.67
C ILE A 342 -5.39 27.44 12.18
N ASP A 343 -5.65 28.65 12.63
CA ASP A 343 -5.70 28.99 14.04
C ASP A 343 -7.06 28.65 14.64
N SER A 344 -7.06 28.04 15.82
CA SER A 344 -8.26 27.69 16.59
C SER A 344 -8.63 28.77 17.62
N ASN A 345 -8.40 30.04 17.30
CA ASN A 345 -8.60 31.22 18.16
C ASN A 345 -7.62 31.26 19.34
N SER A 346 -6.32 31.16 19.03
CA SER A 346 -5.25 31.26 20.02
C SER A 346 -5.27 32.60 20.77
N THR A 347 -4.96 32.52 22.05
CA THR A 347 -4.92 33.67 22.97
C THR A 347 -3.50 34.15 23.29
N ASP A 348 -2.48 33.39 22.84
CA ASP A 348 -1.06 33.71 22.96
C ASP A 348 -0.51 34.38 21.68
N ASN A 349 0.81 34.41 21.49
CA ASN A 349 1.45 35.02 20.33
C ASN A 349 1.50 34.13 19.08
N THR A 350 0.78 32.99 19.04
CA THR A 350 0.79 32.02 17.93
C THR A 350 0.56 32.70 16.58
N ARG A 351 -0.48 33.50 16.43
CA ARG A 351 -0.84 34.20 15.17
C ARG A 351 0.24 35.19 14.75
N GLN A 352 0.68 36.05 15.67
CA GLN A 352 1.70 37.06 15.42
C GLN A 352 3.05 36.47 14.98
N ILE A 353 3.37 35.27 15.49
CA ILE A 353 4.59 34.54 15.07
C ILE A 353 4.47 34.09 13.61
N ALA A 354 3.35 33.55 13.20
CA ALA A 354 3.13 33.11 11.81
C ALA A 354 3.15 34.31 10.84
N GLU A 355 2.44 35.38 11.16
CA GLU A 355 2.37 36.62 10.36
C GLU A 355 3.77 37.24 10.16
N ARG A 356 4.57 37.34 11.24
CA ARG A 356 5.97 37.82 11.16
C ARG A 356 6.86 36.93 10.28
N LEU A 357 6.53 35.67 10.13
CA LEU A 357 7.24 34.73 9.24
C LEU A 357 6.63 34.69 7.84
N GLY A 358 5.65 35.54 7.53
CA GLY A 358 5.02 35.63 6.22
C GLY A 358 4.11 34.44 5.88
N VAL A 359 3.59 33.77 6.90
CA VAL A 359 2.62 32.67 6.74
C VAL A 359 1.20 33.22 6.88
N PRO A 360 0.32 33.04 5.89
CA PRO A 360 -1.08 33.41 6.01
C PRO A 360 -1.75 32.72 7.20
N VAL A 361 -2.52 33.48 7.97
CA VAL A 361 -3.25 33.01 9.14
C VAL A 361 -4.74 33.08 8.88
N TYR A 362 -5.41 31.96 9.15
CA TYR A 362 -6.87 31.84 9.05
C TYR A 362 -7.44 31.35 10.38
N ILE A 363 -8.33 32.14 10.96
CA ILE A 363 -9.10 31.73 12.14
C ILE A 363 -10.24 30.86 11.64
N HIS A 364 -10.20 29.56 11.93
CA HIS A 364 -11.14 28.63 11.31
C HIS A 364 -12.59 28.91 11.68
N GLN A 365 -12.86 29.52 12.84
CA GLN A 365 -14.21 29.90 13.25
C GLN A 365 -14.83 30.99 12.35
N GLU A 366 -13.98 31.79 11.67
CA GLU A 366 -14.41 32.86 10.78
C GLU A 366 -14.65 32.40 9.33
N LEU A 367 -14.16 31.17 8.99
CA LEU A 367 -14.37 30.58 7.67
C LEU A 367 -15.74 29.92 7.58
N LEU A 368 -16.43 30.06 6.44
CA LEU A 368 -17.78 29.56 6.20
C LEU A 368 -18.77 30.01 7.28
N PRO A 369 -19.00 31.34 7.42
CA PRO A 369 -19.84 31.90 8.48
C PRO A 369 -21.31 31.44 8.40
N GLU A 370 -21.75 30.99 7.22
CA GLU A 370 -23.08 30.41 6.99
C GLU A 370 -23.27 29.04 7.65
N MET A 371 -22.19 28.40 8.07
CA MET A 371 -22.24 27.11 8.74
C MET A 371 -22.02 27.29 10.25
N GLU A 372 -22.79 26.54 11.05
CA GLU A 372 -22.61 26.54 12.49
C GLU A 372 -21.12 26.39 12.87
N PRO A 373 -20.52 27.35 13.61
CA PRO A 373 -19.13 27.24 14.02
C PRO A 373 -18.95 26.06 14.98
N ARG A 374 -17.90 25.28 14.76
CA ARG A 374 -17.50 24.17 15.62
C ARG A 374 -16.07 24.37 16.08
N THR A 375 -15.74 23.74 17.17
CA THR A 375 -14.38 23.73 17.72
C THR A 375 -13.73 22.37 17.51
N GLY A 376 -12.40 22.32 17.57
CA GLY A 376 -11.63 21.11 17.53
C GLY A 376 -10.73 21.01 16.31
N LYS A 377 -9.76 20.09 16.39
CA LYS A 377 -8.74 19.90 15.37
C LYS A 377 -9.32 19.55 14.01
N GLY A 378 -10.29 18.64 13.99
CA GLY A 378 -10.90 18.20 12.74
C GLY A 378 -11.62 19.30 11.98
N GLU A 379 -12.23 20.25 12.70
CA GLU A 379 -12.85 21.43 12.09
C GLU A 379 -11.80 22.31 11.39
N ALA A 380 -10.66 22.55 12.04
CA ALA A 380 -9.54 23.29 11.45
C ALA A 380 -9.02 22.58 10.18
N LEU A 381 -8.88 21.26 10.22
CA LEU A 381 -8.43 20.48 9.06
C LEU A 381 -9.43 20.51 7.91
N TRP A 382 -10.72 20.37 8.19
CA TRP A 382 -11.75 20.46 7.18
C TRP A 382 -11.76 21.83 6.50
N LYS A 383 -11.69 22.89 7.27
CA LYS A 383 -11.67 24.27 6.75
C LYS A 383 -10.35 24.63 6.06
N SER A 384 -9.25 23.92 6.37
CA SER A 384 -7.99 24.11 5.63
C SER A 384 -8.12 23.79 4.15
N LEU A 385 -9.04 22.88 3.76
CA LEU A 385 -9.31 22.58 2.36
C LEU A 385 -9.82 23.80 1.58
N LEU A 386 -10.54 24.70 2.24
CA LEU A 386 -11.09 25.92 1.63
C LEU A 386 -10.00 26.91 1.25
N VAL A 387 -8.94 27.04 2.06
CA VAL A 387 -7.93 28.09 1.94
C VAL A 387 -6.62 27.62 1.30
N THR A 388 -6.41 26.32 1.18
CA THR A 388 -5.24 25.72 0.50
C THR A 388 -5.52 25.51 -0.98
N LYS A 389 -4.44 25.46 -1.82
CA LYS A 389 -4.56 25.36 -3.29
C LYS A 389 -3.87 24.13 -3.87
N GLY A 390 -3.03 23.43 -3.09
CA GLY A 390 -2.23 22.31 -3.58
C GLY A 390 -3.05 21.07 -3.94
N ASP A 391 -2.58 20.31 -4.91
CA ASP A 391 -3.15 19.01 -5.30
C ASP A 391 -2.90 17.93 -4.24
N ILE A 392 -1.87 18.13 -3.42
CA ILE A 392 -1.55 17.33 -2.24
C ILE A 392 -1.61 18.26 -1.04
N ILE A 393 -2.33 17.85 0.00
CA ILE A 393 -2.43 18.57 1.25
C ILE A 393 -1.75 17.74 2.33
N ALA A 394 -0.82 18.34 3.05
CA ALA A 394 -0.16 17.77 4.19
C ALA A 394 -0.55 18.53 5.48
N TRP A 395 -0.69 17.81 6.57
CA TRP A 395 -0.87 18.34 7.91
C TRP A 395 0.22 17.81 8.82
N ILE A 396 0.75 18.67 9.66
CA ILE A 396 1.62 18.30 10.78
C ILE A 396 1.17 19.09 12.01
N ASP A 397 1.31 18.48 13.17
CA ASP A 397 1.07 19.18 14.43
C ASP A 397 2.13 20.25 14.66
N THR A 398 1.77 21.31 15.40
CA THR A 398 2.63 22.46 15.65
C THR A 398 3.40 22.39 16.97
N ASP A 399 3.07 21.42 17.85
CA ASP A 399 3.71 21.17 19.16
C ASP A 399 4.99 20.32 19.07
N ILE A 400 5.58 20.16 17.89
CA ILE A 400 6.75 19.30 17.67
C ILE A 400 8.03 20.00 18.13
N VAL A 401 8.63 19.55 19.24
CA VAL A 401 9.84 20.10 19.82
C VAL A 401 11.08 19.83 18.97
N ASN A 402 11.22 18.59 18.45
CA ASN A 402 12.34 18.13 17.63
C ASN A 402 12.01 18.14 16.14
N ILE A 403 11.36 19.22 15.67
CA ILE A 403 10.96 19.37 14.27
C ILE A 403 12.14 19.17 13.30
N HIS A 404 11.88 18.38 12.25
CA HIS A 404 12.79 18.11 11.15
C HIS A 404 11.98 18.06 9.84
N PRO A 405 12.52 18.46 8.67
CA PRO A 405 11.79 18.43 7.39
C PRO A 405 11.18 17.07 7.02
N ARG A 406 11.70 15.97 7.60
CA ARG A 406 11.17 14.61 7.38
C ARG A 406 9.70 14.44 7.77
N PHE A 407 9.20 15.23 8.72
CA PHE A 407 7.79 15.20 9.10
C PHE A 407 6.87 15.60 7.95
N VAL A 408 7.38 16.41 7.01
CA VAL A 408 6.66 16.85 5.83
C VAL A 408 7.03 15.99 4.61
N TYR A 409 8.32 15.93 4.24
CA TYR A 409 8.70 15.19 3.04
C TYR A 409 8.44 13.69 3.15
N GLY A 410 8.46 13.12 4.37
CA GLY A 410 8.15 11.72 4.60
C GLY A 410 6.70 11.37 4.20
N VAL A 411 5.72 12.15 4.64
CA VAL A 411 4.31 11.89 4.32
C VAL A 411 3.94 12.25 2.87
N ILE A 412 4.68 13.17 2.24
CA ILE A 412 4.48 13.54 0.84
C ILE A 412 5.13 12.53 -0.12
N GLY A 413 6.28 11.97 0.26
CA GLY A 413 7.10 11.11 -0.59
C GLY A 413 6.34 9.95 -1.26
N PRO A 414 5.58 9.13 -0.54
CA PRO A 414 4.81 8.04 -1.14
C PRO A 414 3.75 8.51 -2.16
N LEU A 415 3.12 9.69 -1.95
CA LEU A 415 2.17 10.28 -2.89
C LEU A 415 2.84 10.67 -4.21
N LEU A 416 4.06 11.21 -4.13
CA LEU A 416 4.85 11.54 -5.32
C LEU A 416 5.43 10.29 -5.99
N LEU A 417 5.74 9.24 -5.23
CA LEU A 417 6.28 8.00 -5.76
C LEU A 417 5.22 7.20 -6.54
N ASN A 418 3.96 7.22 -6.09
CA ASN A 418 2.89 6.39 -6.64
C ASN A 418 1.55 7.13 -6.67
N SER A 419 1.03 7.39 -7.88
CA SER A 419 -0.23 8.09 -8.09
C SER A 419 -1.47 7.34 -7.55
N ASN A 420 -1.38 6.03 -7.33
CA ASN A 420 -2.48 5.24 -6.75
C ASN A 420 -2.61 5.41 -5.23
N ILE A 421 -1.59 5.95 -4.56
CA ILE A 421 -1.67 6.28 -3.14
C ILE A 421 -2.49 7.57 -3.00
N GLN A 422 -3.53 7.51 -2.18
CA GLN A 422 -4.44 8.62 -1.92
C GLN A 422 -4.18 9.27 -0.55
N PHE A 423 -3.70 8.48 0.42
CA PHE A 423 -3.51 8.92 1.79
C PHE A 423 -2.29 8.28 2.44
N VAL A 424 -1.52 9.06 3.18
CA VAL A 424 -0.30 8.62 3.87
C VAL A 424 -0.34 9.04 5.32
N LYS A 425 -0.18 8.08 6.24
CA LYS A 425 -0.05 8.32 7.68
C LYS A 425 1.41 8.28 8.11
N GLY A 426 1.86 9.29 8.82
CA GLY A 426 3.12 9.23 9.55
C GLY A 426 2.98 8.40 10.83
N PHE A 427 4.05 7.72 11.23
CA PHE A 427 4.17 7.15 12.56
C PHE A 427 5.59 7.36 13.09
N TYR A 428 5.75 7.30 14.40
CA TYR A 428 7.02 7.61 15.06
C TYR A 428 7.10 6.97 16.44
N ARG A 429 8.31 6.81 16.93
CA ARG A 429 8.54 6.38 18.29
C ARG A 429 8.31 7.57 19.24
N ARG A 430 7.59 7.30 20.32
CA ARG A 430 7.34 8.25 21.40
C ARG A 430 8.07 7.75 22.66
N PRO A 431 9.31 8.20 22.91
CA PRO A 431 9.99 7.83 24.14
C PRO A 431 9.22 8.41 25.34
N LEU A 432 8.89 7.55 26.30
CA LEU A 432 8.28 7.96 27.57
C LEU A 432 9.37 8.08 28.63
N LYS A 433 9.41 9.21 29.31
CA LYS A 433 10.21 9.36 30.52
C LYS A 433 9.40 8.79 31.70
N VAL A 434 9.83 7.64 32.24
CA VAL A 434 9.25 7.01 33.43
C VAL A 434 10.31 7.13 34.56
N GLY A 435 10.13 8.12 35.43
CA GLY A 435 11.17 8.50 36.39
C GLY A 435 12.43 9.01 35.68
N ASP A 436 13.59 8.50 36.02
CA ASP A 436 14.86 8.85 35.38
C ASP A 436 15.23 7.98 34.16
N LYS A 437 14.37 7.02 33.78
CA LYS A 437 14.61 6.12 32.64
C LYS A 437 13.75 6.47 31.44
N MET A 438 14.36 6.52 30.26
CA MET A 438 13.67 6.59 28.97
C MET A 438 13.21 5.19 28.58
N GLN A 439 11.90 4.99 28.47
CA GLN A 439 11.31 3.77 27.95
C GLN A 439 11.01 3.95 26.46
N LEU A 440 11.61 3.12 25.62
CA LEU A 440 11.52 3.18 24.14
C LEU A 440 10.16 2.76 23.57
N GLY A 441 9.15 2.57 24.35
CA GLY A 441 7.79 2.22 23.92
C GLY A 441 6.81 2.52 25.04
N GLY A 442 5.66 3.07 24.71
CA GLY A 442 4.62 3.37 25.70
C GLY A 442 3.83 4.65 25.40
N GLY A 443 4.22 5.41 24.37
CA GLY A 443 3.41 6.50 23.84
C GLY A 443 2.27 5.96 22.97
N GLY A 444 1.14 6.68 22.95
CA GLY A 444 -0.03 6.28 22.16
C GLY A 444 -1.02 5.41 22.91
N ARG A 445 -1.19 5.65 24.22
CA ARG A 445 -2.15 4.91 25.08
C ARG A 445 -3.55 4.80 24.46
N VAL A 446 -4.09 5.87 23.91
CA VAL A 446 -5.40 5.85 23.23
C VAL A 446 -5.35 5.01 21.94
N THR A 447 -4.22 5.02 21.22
CA THR A 447 -4.03 4.15 20.08
C THR A 447 -4.15 2.68 20.50
N GLU A 448 -3.38 2.25 21.50
CA GLU A 448 -3.32 0.84 21.90
C GLU A 448 -4.57 0.37 22.65
N LEU A 449 -5.19 1.25 23.47
CA LEU A 449 -6.32 0.88 24.32
C LEU A 449 -7.69 1.11 23.68
N THR A 450 -7.78 1.92 22.62
CA THR A 450 -9.06 2.28 21.99
C THR A 450 -9.05 2.10 20.48
N ALA A 451 -8.24 2.86 19.75
CA ALA A 451 -8.32 2.87 18.29
C ALA A 451 -7.90 1.52 17.68
N ARG A 452 -6.79 0.91 18.13
CA ARG A 452 -6.32 -0.38 17.63
C ARG A 452 -7.33 -1.51 17.89
N PRO A 453 -7.88 -1.71 19.10
CA PRO A 453 -8.93 -2.70 19.33
C PRO A 453 -10.16 -2.50 18.44
N LEU A 454 -10.64 -1.27 18.29
CA LEU A 454 -11.80 -0.97 17.45
C LEU A 454 -11.53 -1.25 15.96
N LEU A 455 -10.36 -0.86 15.45
CA LEU A 455 -9.97 -1.14 14.06
C LEU A 455 -9.81 -2.64 13.83
N ASN A 456 -9.15 -3.37 14.73
CA ASN A 456 -9.01 -4.81 14.61
C ASN A 456 -10.37 -5.54 14.62
N LEU A 457 -11.34 -5.04 15.37
CA LEU A 457 -12.66 -5.66 15.51
C LEU A 457 -13.56 -5.35 14.31
N PHE A 458 -13.59 -4.10 13.84
CA PHE A 458 -14.58 -3.62 12.87
C PHE A 458 -14.01 -3.31 11.48
N TYR A 459 -12.70 -3.05 11.38
CA TYR A 459 -11.96 -2.75 10.15
C TYR A 459 -10.62 -3.50 10.15
N PRO A 460 -10.66 -4.84 10.20
CA PRO A 460 -9.44 -5.65 10.40
C PRO A 460 -8.38 -5.43 9.31
N GLU A 461 -8.75 -4.98 8.12
CA GLU A 461 -7.83 -4.59 7.06
C GLU A 461 -6.95 -3.38 7.47
N LEU A 462 -7.43 -2.53 8.35
CA LEU A 462 -6.68 -1.38 8.90
C LEU A 462 -5.81 -1.75 10.12
N SER A 463 -5.83 -3.01 10.57
CA SER A 463 -5.09 -3.46 11.76
C SER A 463 -3.57 -3.28 11.66
N GLY A 464 -3.02 -3.23 10.43
CA GLY A 464 -1.61 -2.97 10.15
C GLY A 464 -1.18 -1.51 10.25
N VAL A 465 -2.11 -0.57 10.46
CA VAL A 465 -1.76 0.86 10.62
C VAL A 465 -1.10 1.08 11.99
N VAL A 466 0.18 1.48 11.98
CA VAL A 466 1.00 1.58 13.19
C VAL A 466 0.49 2.63 14.16
N GLN A 467 0.16 3.83 13.64
CA GLN A 467 -0.38 4.92 14.48
C GLN A 467 -1.58 5.59 13.78
N PRO A 468 -2.77 5.02 13.89
CA PRO A 468 -3.98 5.58 13.26
C PRO A 468 -4.30 7.01 13.73
N LEU A 469 -3.88 7.39 14.94
CA LEU A 469 -4.12 8.68 15.56
C LEU A 469 -2.96 9.68 15.44
N SER A 470 -1.94 9.41 14.58
CA SER A 470 -0.87 10.40 14.39
C SER A 470 -1.40 11.67 13.70
N GLY A 471 -0.85 12.82 14.09
CA GLY A 471 -1.24 14.12 13.54
C GLY A 471 -0.50 14.50 12.24
N GLU A 472 0.46 13.69 11.82
CA GLU A 472 1.26 13.89 10.63
C GLU A 472 0.74 12.99 9.50
N TYR A 473 0.11 13.57 8.50
CA TYR A 473 -0.40 12.85 7.34
C TYR A 473 -0.60 13.76 6.13
N ALA A 474 -0.72 13.15 4.99
CA ALA A 474 -0.98 13.86 3.73
C ALA A 474 -1.94 13.05 2.86
N GLY A 475 -2.65 13.74 1.99
CA GLY A 475 -3.55 13.11 1.04
C GLY A 475 -3.70 13.91 -0.25
N ARG A 476 -4.20 13.25 -1.29
CA ARG A 476 -4.61 13.94 -2.51
C ARG A 476 -5.86 14.76 -2.24
N ARG A 477 -5.86 16.01 -2.69
CA ARG A 477 -7.00 16.92 -2.53
C ARG A 477 -8.31 16.29 -2.95
N GLU A 478 -8.35 15.70 -4.15
CA GLU A 478 -9.54 15.07 -4.70
C GLU A 478 -10.15 14.00 -3.77
N SER A 479 -9.30 13.24 -3.06
CA SER A 479 -9.75 12.22 -2.13
C SER A 479 -10.20 12.82 -0.80
N LEU A 480 -9.50 13.86 -0.32
CA LEU A 480 -9.81 14.54 0.92
C LEU A 480 -11.12 15.34 0.81
N GLU A 481 -11.39 15.95 -0.34
CA GLU A 481 -12.63 16.70 -0.61
C GLU A 481 -13.88 15.82 -0.59
N LYS A 482 -13.73 14.52 -0.91
CA LYS A 482 -14.80 13.52 -0.91
C LYS A 482 -15.02 12.88 0.47
N ALA A 483 -14.05 13.02 1.37
CA ALA A 483 -14.12 12.46 2.70
C ALA A 483 -14.94 13.37 3.64
N THR A 484 -15.55 12.77 4.64
CA THR A 484 -16.20 13.49 5.73
C THR A 484 -15.20 13.73 6.87
N PHE A 485 -15.36 14.80 7.62
CA PHE A 485 -14.46 15.15 8.70
C PHE A 485 -15.23 15.24 10.03
N PHE A 486 -14.77 14.51 11.02
CA PHE A 486 -15.23 14.71 12.40
C PHE A 486 -14.58 15.96 12.97
N SER A 487 -15.34 16.77 13.71
CA SER A 487 -14.87 18.08 14.16
C SER A 487 -13.77 18.02 15.23
N GLY A 488 -13.74 16.98 16.06
CA GLY A 488 -12.81 16.82 17.17
C GLY A 488 -11.70 15.77 16.93
N TYR A 489 -11.50 14.94 17.95
CA TYR A 489 -10.45 13.89 17.98
C TYR A 489 -10.74 12.67 17.11
N GLY A 490 -11.94 12.56 16.56
CA GLY A 490 -12.32 11.49 15.65
C GLY A 490 -11.79 11.65 14.23
N VAL A 491 -11.25 12.81 13.88
CA VAL A 491 -10.88 13.15 12.48
C VAL A 491 -9.90 12.18 11.86
N GLU A 492 -8.83 11.81 12.58
CA GLU A 492 -7.82 10.90 12.04
C GLU A 492 -8.39 9.51 11.76
N THR A 493 -9.19 8.97 12.67
CA THR A 493 -9.84 7.68 12.52
C THR A 493 -10.92 7.73 11.44
N GLY A 494 -11.72 8.79 11.41
CA GLY A 494 -12.77 8.99 10.41
C GLY A 494 -12.23 9.06 8.99
N LEU A 495 -11.18 9.87 8.75
CA LEU A 495 -10.52 9.97 7.46
C LEU A 495 -9.91 8.64 7.01
N LEU A 496 -9.24 7.94 7.92
CA LEU A 496 -8.64 6.65 7.62
C LEU A 496 -9.70 5.64 7.14
N ILE A 497 -10.85 5.60 7.81
CA ILE A 497 -11.97 4.74 7.44
C ILE A 497 -12.58 5.17 6.09
N ASP A 498 -12.85 6.45 5.87
CA ASP A 498 -13.45 6.94 4.61
C ASP A 498 -12.57 6.65 3.40
N ILE A 499 -11.26 6.89 3.52
CA ILE A 499 -10.32 6.58 2.45
C ILE A 499 -10.25 5.07 2.20
N PHE A 500 -10.26 4.26 3.26
CA PHE A 500 -10.29 2.80 3.13
C PHE A 500 -11.57 2.33 2.43
N GLU A 501 -12.74 2.78 2.85
CA GLU A 501 -14.03 2.37 2.28
C GLU A 501 -14.18 2.83 0.82
N THR A 502 -13.62 3.99 0.46
CA THR A 502 -13.73 4.54 -0.90
C THR A 502 -12.70 3.96 -1.86
N TYR A 503 -11.44 3.78 -1.43
CA TYR A 503 -10.32 3.47 -2.33
C TYR A 503 -9.62 2.14 -1.99
N GLY A 504 -9.99 1.51 -0.87
CA GLY A 504 -9.38 0.27 -0.37
C GLY A 504 -8.00 0.49 0.28
N LEU A 505 -7.51 -0.58 0.92
CA LEU A 505 -6.25 -0.56 1.68
C LEU A 505 -5.02 -0.18 0.84
N ARG A 506 -5.00 -0.49 -0.46
CA ARG A 506 -3.90 -0.17 -1.37
C ARG A 506 -3.67 1.32 -1.58
N ALA A 507 -4.70 2.12 -1.40
CA ALA A 507 -4.63 3.57 -1.54
C ALA A 507 -4.02 4.25 -0.30
N ILE A 508 -3.80 3.50 0.77
CA ILE A 508 -3.21 3.97 2.01
C ILE A 508 -1.76 3.50 2.11
N ALA A 509 -0.89 4.39 2.59
CA ALA A 509 0.49 4.08 2.96
C ALA A 509 0.82 4.66 4.33
N GLN A 510 1.94 4.22 4.90
CA GLN A 510 2.45 4.77 6.17
C GLN A 510 3.95 4.95 6.12
N VAL A 511 4.47 5.89 6.92
CA VAL A 511 5.89 6.27 6.92
C VAL A 511 6.42 6.39 8.35
N ASP A 512 7.53 5.70 8.65
CA ASP A 512 8.30 5.89 9.88
C ASP A 512 9.03 7.24 9.83
N LEU A 513 8.59 8.19 10.67
CA LEU A 513 9.15 9.52 10.83
C LEU A 513 10.20 9.58 11.95
N LEU A 514 10.62 8.43 12.47
CA LEU A 514 11.61 8.18 13.52
C LEU A 514 11.11 8.56 14.93
N GLU A 515 11.51 9.70 15.46
CA GLU A 515 11.18 10.10 16.83
C GLU A 515 10.47 11.45 16.86
N ARG A 516 9.42 11.54 17.67
CA ARG A 516 8.73 12.77 18.00
C ARG A 516 8.72 13.00 19.50
N ILE A 517 9.15 14.18 19.92
CA ILE A 517 9.10 14.65 21.30
C ILE A 517 7.96 15.66 21.39
N HIS A 518 7.01 15.43 22.27
CA HIS A 518 5.83 16.26 22.53
C HIS A 518 5.43 16.19 24.00
N HIS A 519 4.54 17.05 24.45
CA HIS A 519 3.99 17.03 25.80
C HIS A 519 2.96 15.92 25.95
N ASN A 520 3.00 15.22 27.10
CA ASN A 520 2.03 14.17 27.42
C ASN A 520 0.75 14.78 27.99
N GLN A 521 -0.41 14.26 27.56
CA GLN A 521 -1.70 14.58 28.14
C GLN A 521 -2.00 13.69 29.35
N ASP A 522 -2.83 14.20 30.27
CA ASP A 522 -3.30 13.44 31.43
C ASP A 522 -4.32 12.36 31.05
N LEU A 523 -4.66 11.50 32.01
CA LEU A 523 -5.56 10.36 31.78
C LEU A 523 -6.97 10.78 31.43
N GLU A 524 -7.45 11.91 31.98
CA GLU A 524 -8.80 12.43 31.72
C GLU A 524 -8.92 12.91 30.27
N ALA A 525 -7.97 13.71 29.80
CA ALA A 525 -7.94 14.15 28.41
C ALA A 525 -7.87 12.96 27.44
N LEU A 526 -7.11 11.91 27.77
CA LEU A 526 -7.07 10.67 27.00
C LEU A 526 -8.41 9.91 27.03
N GLY A 527 -9.14 9.96 28.16
CA GLY A 527 -10.49 9.38 28.29
C GLY A 527 -11.49 10.07 27.37
N LYS A 528 -11.46 11.40 27.31
CA LYS A 528 -12.30 12.20 26.40
C LYS A 528 -11.97 11.91 24.94
N MET A 529 -10.69 11.81 24.61
CA MET A 529 -10.24 11.43 23.27
C MET A 529 -10.73 10.01 22.89
N SER A 530 -10.62 9.04 23.81
CA SER A 530 -11.13 7.68 23.60
C SER A 530 -12.63 7.67 23.32
N PHE A 531 -13.41 8.43 24.08
CA PHE A 531 -14.86 8.53 23.91
C PHE A 531 -15.23 9.11 22.53
N ALA A 532 -14.53 10.15 22.08
CA ALA A 532 -14.69 10.73 20.75
C ALA A 532 -14.41 9.73 19.61
N ILE A 533 -13.33 8.94 19.73
CA ILE A 533 -12.96 7.92 18.74
C ILE A 533 -14.00 6.80 18.69
N ILE A 534 -14.53 6.36 19.83
CA ILE A 534 -15.60 5.35 19.89
C ILE A 534 -16.84 5.86 19.15
N GLN A 535 -17.27 7.10 19.41
CA GLN A 535 -18.40 7.72 18.70
C GLN A 535 -18.16 7.73 17.19
N THR A 536 -16.95 8.10 16.75
CA THR A 536 -16.57 8.13 15.33
C THR A 536 -16.72 6.78 14.67
N VAL A 537 -16.14 5.73 15.27
CA VAL A 537 -16.20 4.37 14.70
C VAL A 537 -17.66 3.88 14.65
N LEU A 538 -18.44 4.10 15.70
CA LEU A 538 -19.86 3.70 15.72
C LEU A 538 -20.66 4.40 14.61
N ARG A 539 -20.46 5.71 14.38
CA ARG A 539 -21.13 6.43 13.28
C ARG A 539 -20.74 5.91 11.91
N LYS A 540 -19.46 5.55 11.70
CA LYS A 540 -19.02 4.92 10.44
C LYS A 540 -19.67 3.55 10.23
N LEU A 541 -19.82 2.77 11.29
CA LEU A 541 -20.50 1.48 11.24
C LEU A 541 -22.01 1.64 10.97
N GLU A 542 -22.68 2.61 11.58
CA GLU A 542 -24.09 2.92 11.30
C GLU A 542 -24.31 3.23 9.82
N LYS A 543 -23.42 4.04 9.22
CA LYS A 543 -23.44 4.35 7.79
C LYS A 543 -23.16 3.12 6.92
N ARG A 544 -22.17 2.30 7.28
CA ARG A 544 -21.78 1.09 6.55
C ARG A 544 -22.87 0.04 6.52
N TYR A 545 -23.59 -0.15 7.64
CA TYR A 545 -24.64 -1.16 7.77
C TYR A 545 -26.05 -0.62 7.51
N GLU A 546 -26.17 0.67 7.19
CA GLU A 546 -27.45 1.38 7.01
C GLU A 546 -28.44 1.12 8.17
N ARG A 547 -27.91 0.99 9.37
CA ARG A 547 -28.65 0.64 10.57
C ARG A 547 -28.11 1.41 11.77
N ALA A 548 -29.01 2.01 12.56
CA ALA A 548 -28.67 2.53 13.86
C ALA A 548 -28.13 1.40 14.76
N ILE A 549 -26.91 1.54 15.23
CA ILE A 549 -26.28 0.63 16.20
C ILE A 549 -26.66 1.08 17.62
N ILE A 550 -26.71 2.38 17.82
CA ILE A 550 -27.18 3.02 19.06
C ILE A 550 -28.22 4.04 18.64
N GLU A 551 -29.45 3.94 19.15
CA GLU A 551 -30.58 4.81 18.81
C GLU A 551 -30.30 6.29 19.14
N ASP A 552 -29.56 6.57 20.22
CA ASP A 552 -29.10 7.90 20.59
C ASP A 552 -27.67 7.83 21.14
N VAL A 553 -26.71 8.22 20.30
CA VAL A 553 -25.30 8.26 20.74
C VAL A 553 -25.19 9.34 21.82
N ASN A 554 -25.01 8.92 23.05
CA ASN A 554 -24.81 9.80 24.17
C ASN A 554 -23.55 10.68 23.91
N LYS A 555 -23.75 11.97 23.76
CA LYS A 555 -22.69 12.97 23.54
C LYS A 555 -22.07 13.47 24.84
N THR A 556 -22.61 13.04 25.99
CA THR A 556 -22.15 13.46 27.31
C THR A 556 -21.35 12.35 27.97
N MET A 557 -20.18 12.70 28.49
CA MET A 557 -19.36 11.85 29.33
C MET A 557 -19.54 12.25 30.78
N LYS A 558 -19.83 11.30 31.66
CA LYS A 558 -19.92 11.52 33.11
C LYS A 558 -18.57 11.20 33.73
N LEU A 559 -17.90 12.23 34.25
CA LEU A 559 -16.62 12.11 34.93
C LEU A 559 -16.88 11.97 36.43
N ILE A 560 -16.17 11.04 37.07
CA ILE A 560 -16.22 10.86 38.52
C ILE A 560 -15.13 11.73 39.12
N ARG A 561 -15.56 12.70 39.93
CA ARG A 561 -14.68 13.61 40.67
C ARG A 561 -14.68 13.29 42.15
N TYR A 562 -13.55 13.52 42.81
CA TYR A 562 -13.42 13.44 44.23
C TYR A 562 -13.00 14.81 44.79
N ALA A 563 -13.86 15.44 45.56
CA ALA A 563 -13.55 16.68 46.26
C ALA A 563 -14.37 16.77 47.57
N HIS A 564 -13.89 17.54 48.52
CA HIS A 564 -14.54 17.78 49.79
C HIS A 564 -14.97 16.51 50.56
N GLY A 565 -14.20 15.43 50.45
CA GLY A 565 -14.46 14.17 51.15
C GLY A 565 -15.53 13.28 50.52
N GLY A 566 -15.98 13.56 49.28
CA GLY A 566 -16.98 12.78 48.58
C GLY A 566 -16.76 12.70 47.07
N TYR A 567 -17.46 11.75 46.44
CA TYR A 567 -17.52 11.62 45.00
C TYR A 567 -18.72 12.37 44.43
N PHE A 568 -18.53 13.02 43.29
CA PHE A 568 -19.61 13.62 42.52
C PHE A 568 -19.43 13.37 41.01
N LEU A 569 -20.52 13.53 40.26
CA LEU A 569 -20.52 13.39 38.82
C LEU A 569 -20.43 14.76 38.17
N GLU A 570 -19.41 14.95 37.34
CA GLU A 570 -19.33 16.08 36.42
C GLU A 570 -19.76 15.59 35.03
N VAL A 571 -20.65 16.35 34.38
CA VAL A 571 -21.16 16.02 33.05
C VAL A 571 -20.46 16.92 32.05
N GLU A 572 -19.76 16.32 31.08
CA GLU A 572 -19.07 17.04 30.03
C GLU A 572 -19.60 16.61 28.66
N GLU A 573 -19.94 17.57 27.82
CA GLU A 573 -20.38 17.28 26.46
C GLU A 573 -19.16 17.15 25.55
N ILE A 574 -19.05 16.00 24.86
CA ILE A 574 -17.99 15.69 23.89
C ILE A 574 -18.67 15.34 22.55
N PRO A 575 -19.14 16.35 21.81
CA PRO A 575 -19.86 16.11 20.58
C PRO A 575 -18.87 15.87 19.43
N GLU A 576 -18.77 14.64 18.95
CA GLU A 576 -18.14 14.34 17.66
C GLU A 576 -19.18 14.51 16.56
N ARG A 577 -19.08 15.61 15.81
CA ARG A 577 -19.99 15.94 14.72
C ARG A 577 -19.28 15.83 13.38
N GLU A 578 -19.88 15.13 12.44
CA GLU A 578 -19.36 14.97 11.10
C GLU A 578 -19.65 16.19 10.22
N ARG A 579 -18.64 16.70 9.52
CA ARG A 579 -18.78 17.68 8.43
C ARG A 579 -18.95 16.95 7.11
N PRO A 580 -19.78 17.45 6.21
CA PRO A 580 -19.96 16.84 4.90
C PRO A 580 -18.68 16.95 4.06
N PRO A 581 -18.57 16.16 2.97
CA PRO A 581 -17.51 16.31 2.00
C PRO A 581 -17.40 17.76 1.49
N MET A 582 -16.17 18.28 1.44
CA MET A 582 -15.92 19.68 1.08
C MET A 582 -16.42 20.01 -0.32
N ASN A 583 -16.34 19.07 -1.26
CA ASN A 583 -16.83 19.21 -2.63
C ASN A 583 -18.37 19.29 -2.73
N THR A 584 -19.11 19.20 -1.63
CA THR A 584 -20.57 19.43 -1.59
C THR A 584 -20.92 20.84 -1.09
N ILE A 585 -19.93 21.64 -0.67
CA ILE A 585 -20.13 22.99 -0.11
C ILE A 585 -20.19 24.02 -1.25
N PRO A 586 -21.30 24.77 -1.40
CA PRO A 586 -21.47 25.73 -2.48
C PRO A 586 -20.34 26.78 -2.56
N ALA A 587 -19.98 27.40 -1.42
CA ALA A 587 -18.92 28.39 -1.35
C ALA A 587 -17.54 27.81 -1.78
N TYR A 588 -17.29 26.54 -1.50
CA TYR A 588 -16.09 25.85 -1.98
C TYR A 588 -16.10 25.67 -3.49
N LEU A 589 -17.22 25.20 -4.04
CA LEU A 589 -17.37 24.97 -5.48
C LEU A 589 -17.26 26.26 -6.29
N GLU A 590 -17.75 27.38 -5.78
CA GLU A 590 -17.62 28.70 -6.41
C GLU A 590 -16.17 29.15 -6.51
N ASN A 591 -15.38 28.94 -5.46
CA ASN A 591 -13.97 29.32 -5.39
C ASN A 591 -13.02 28.38 -6.16
N HIS A 592 -13.45 27.14 -6.46
CA HIS A 592 -12.66 26.10 -7.09
C HIS A 592 -13.26 25.65 -8.44
N LYS A 593 -14.12 26.44 -9.07
CA LYS A 593 -14.54 26.21 -10.48
C LYS A 593 -13.30 26.31 -11.37
N LYS A 594 -12.84 25.16 -11.85
CA LYS A 594 -11.82 25.05 -12.90
C LYS A 594 -12.43 25.39 -14.26
#